data_81b614eed8ad45660ab85888b8727cf9
#
_entry.id   81b614eed8ad45660ab85888b8727cf9
#
_cell.length_a   1.000
_cell.length_b   1.000
_cell.length_c   1.000
_cell.angle_alpha   90.00
_cell.angle_beta   90.00
_cell.angle_gamma   90.00
#
_symmetry.space_group_name_H-M   'P 1'
#
loop_
_entity.id
_entity.type
_entity.pdbx_description
1 polymer ?
#
loop_
_entity_poly.entity_id
_entity_poly.type
_entity_poly.pdbx_seq_one_letter_code
_entity_poly.pdbx_strand_id
1 'polypeptide(L)'
;MCGITGFVSYPGQENENKVDVINKMTSKLFHRGPDDSGTWIDDSNNIALGHRRLSIIDLSSAGHQPMLSSCKRFVLVFNGEIYNHLALRNEINKSNKFSNSWLGSSDTETLLRCFEIWG
;
A
#
# COMPACT_ATOMS: atom_id res chain seq x y z
N MET A 1 -4.99 -14.65 -2.04
CA MET A 1 -4.54 -13.43 -2.78
C MET A 1 -5.28 -12.22 -2.24
N CYS A 2 -4.57 -11.14 -1.97
CA CYS A 2 -5.13 -9.89 -1.45
C CYS A 2 -6.23 -9.29 -2.34
N GLY A 3 -6.98 -8.35 -1.82
CA GLY A 3 -7.96 -7.56 -2.56
C GLY A 3 -7.56 -6.10 -2.61
N ILE A 4 -7.70 -5.48 -3.77
CA ILE A 4 -7.45 -4.05 -3.99
C ILE A 4 -8.73 -3.41 -4.48
N THR A 5 -9.02 -2.21 -3.99
CA THR A 5 -10.12 -1.37 -4.49
C THR A 5 -9.72 0.09 -4.40
N GLY A 6 -10.43 0.93 -5.11
CA GLY A 6 -10.22 2.38 -5.05
C GLY A 6 -11.10 3.10 -6.05
N PHE A 7 -11.16 4.41 -5.91
CA PHE A 7 -11.84 5.29 -6.85
C PHE A 7 -11.22 6.67 -6.87
N VAL A 8 -11.50 7.40 -7.94
CA VAL A 8 -11.21 8.81 -8.10
C VAL A 8 -12.53 9.52 -8.37
N SER A 9 -12.86 10.55 -7.59
CA SER A 9 -14.07 11.34 -7.79
C SER A 9 -13.77 12.55 -8.67
N TYR A 10 -14.66 12.85 -9.60
CA TYR A 10 -14.56 14.05 -10.42
C TYR A 10 -15.08 15.30 -9.66
N PRO A 11 -14.57 16.50 -9.97
CA PRO A 11 -15.09 17.73 -9.44
C PRO A 11 -16.61 17.84 -9.67
N GLY A 12 -17.38 18.17 -8.64
CA GLY A 12 -18.84 18.24 -8.68
C GLY A 12 -19.59 16.99 -8.23
N GLN A 13 -18.89 15.88 -7.94
CA GLN A 13 -19.46 14.68 -7.31
C GLN A 13 -19.06 14.56 -5.83
N GLU A 14 -18.87 15.69 -5.17
CA GLU A 14 -18.28 15.78 -3.84
C GLU A 14 -19.23 15.39 -2.68
N ASN A 15 -20.46 15.01 -2.98
CA ASN A 15 -21.50 14.79 -1.97
C ASN A 15 -21.49 13.38 -1.33
N GLU A 16 -20.65 12.48 -1.76
CA GLU A 16 -20.54 11.17 -1.14
C GLU A 16 -19.45 11.16 -0.06
N ASN A 17 -19.80 10.61 1.09
CA ASN A 17 -18.83 10.34 2.14
C ASN A 17 -17.81 9.29 1.64
N LYS A 18 -16.66 9.75 1.15
CA LYS A 18 -15.60 8.90 0.60
C LYS A 18 -15.17 7.81 1.57
N VAL A 19 -15.17 8.10 2.87
CA VAL A 19 -14.84 7.15 3.93
C VAL A 19 -15.81 5.98 3.93
N ASP A 20 -17.10 6.24 3.89
CA ASP A 20 -18.13 5.21 3.86
C ASP A 20 -18.05 4.37 2.59
N VAL A 21 -17.86 5.02 1.45
CA VAL A 21 -17.78 4.34 0.15
C VAL A 21 -16.58 3.41 0.12
N ILE A 22 -15.38 3.90 0.43
CA ILE A 22 -14.17 3.06 0.38
C ILE A 22 -14.22 1.93 1.41
N ASN A 23 -14.78 2.16 2.60
CA ASN A 23 -14.94 1.13 3.61
C ASN A 23 -15.91 0.02 3.16
N LYS A 24 -17.04 0.39 2.54
CA LYS A 24 -17.98 -0.57 1.96
C LYS A 24 -17.34 -1.38 0.83
N MET A 25 -16.61 -0.72 -0.08
CA MET A 25 -15.90 -1.39 -1.17
C MET A 25 -14.86 -2.37 -0.63
N THR A 26 -14.05 -1.94 0.35
CA THR A 26 -13.03 -2.77 0.99
C THR A 26 -13.64 -3.98 1.72
N SER A 27 -14.77 -3.78 2.40
CA SER A 27 -15.48 -4.85 3.11
C SER A 27 -15.98 -5.95 2.16
N LYS A 28 -16.38 -5.60 0.94
CA LYS A 28 -16.81 -6.60 -0.06
C LYS A 28 -15.68 -7.53 -0.51
N LEU A 29 -14.43 -7.14 -0.30
CA LEU A 29 -13.25 -7.94 -0.62
C LEU A 29 -12.78 -8.83 0.54
N PHE A 30 -13.56 -8.98 1.61
CA PHE A 30 -13.19 -9.79 2.77
C PHE A 30 -12.72 -11.20 2.40
N HIS A 31 -13.42 -11.84 1.44
CA HIS A 31 -13.09 -13.19 0.97
C HIS A 31 -11.70 -13.29 0.29
N ARG A 32 -11.12 -12.18 -0.13
CA ARG A 32 -9.80 -12.12 -0.76
C ARG A 32 -8.67 -12.00 0.28
N GLY A 33 -8.93 -11.31 1.39
CA GLY A 33 -7.94 -11.05 2.42
C GLY A 33 -8.58 -10.83 3.77
N PRO A 34 -8.74 -11.90 4.58
CA PRO A 34 -9.39 -11.81 5.88
C PRO A 34 -8.47 -11.26 6.98
N ASP A 35 -7.14 -11.25 6.79
CA ASP A 35 -6.18 -11.08 7.87
C ASP A 35 -6.00 -9.61 8.28
N ASP A 36 -6.09 -8.68 7.32
CA ASP A 36 -5.95 -7.25 7.59
C ASP A 36 -6.75 -6.42 6.60
N SER A 37 -7.09 -5.19 6.98
CA SER A 37 -7.86 -4.24 6.17
C SER A 37 -7.37 -2.82 6.38
N GLY A 38 -7.15 -2.10 5.30
CA GLY A 38 -6.78 -0.69 5.36
C GLY A 38 -7.42 0.14 4.27
N THR A 39 -7.61 1.42 4.58
CA THR A 39 -8.08 2.43 3.62
C THR A 39 -7.24 3.68 3.73
N TRP A 40 -7.12 4.40 2.64
CA TRP A 40 -6.43 5.69 2.57
C TRP A 40 -7.17 6.63 1.64
N ILE A 41 -7.22 7.91 2.01
CA ILE A 41 -7.94 8.94 1.28
C ILE A 41 -7.05 10.17 1.11
N ASP A 42 -7.03 10.70 -0.10
CA ASP A 42 -6.52 12.03 -0.43
C ASP A 42 -7.70 12.91 -0.84
N ASP A 43 -8.12 13.77 0.07
CA ASP A 43 -9.22 14.69 -0.19
C ASP A 43 -8.86 15.75 -1.22
N SER A 44 -7.60 16.16 -1.30
CA SER A 44 -7.13 17.19 -2.23
C SER A 44 -7.22 16.73 -3.68
N ASN A 45 -6.94 15.45 -3.93
CA ASN A 45 -6.97 14.85 -5.26
C ASN A 45 -8.21 13.96 -5.48
N ASN A 46 -9.13 13.91 -4.53
CA ASN A 46 -10.34 13.10 -4.60
C ASN A 46 -10.08 11.60 -4.85
N ILE A 47 -9.03 11.05 -4.25
CA ILE A 47 -8.61 9.66 -4.39
C ILE A 47 -8.92 8.89 -3.11
N ALA A 48 -9.44 7.69 -3.25
CA ALA A 48 -9.57 6.73 -2.15
C ALA A 48 -9.04 5.37 -2.57
N LEU A 49 -8.26 4.73 -1.69
CA LEU A 49 -7.67 3.41 -1.88
C LEU A 49 -8.07 2.50 -0.72
N GLY A 50 -8.30 1.23 -1.02
CA GLY A 50 -8.60 0.20 -0.03
C GLY A 50 -7.87 -1.09 -0.33
N HIS A 51 -7.49 -1.80 0.73
CA HIS A 51 -6.76 -3.06 0.66
C HIS A 51 -7.32 -4.08 1.66
N ARG A 52 -7.41 -5.33 1.21
CA ARG A 52 -7.65 -6.50 2.06
C ARG A 52 -6.46 -7.42 1.94
N ARG A 53 -5.87 -7.78 3.07
CA ARG A 53 -4.63 -8.55 3.12
C ARG A 53 -4.90 -10.02 3.44
N LEU A 54 -4.25 -10.88 2.65
CA LEU A 54 -3.94 -12.25 3.04
C LEU A 54 -2.45 -12.28 3.35
N SER A 55 -2.11 -12.49 4.62
CA SER A 55 -0.72 -12.44 5.10
C SER A 55 0.01 -13.72 4.77
N ILE A 56 1.05 -13.64 3.91
CA ILE A 56 1.83 -14.79 3.45
C ILE A 56 3.30 -14.65 3.87
N ILE A 57 3.96 -13.55 3.47
CA ILE A 57 5.39 -13.35 3.69
C ILE A 57 5.64 -12.66 5.04
N ASP A 58 5.00 -11.53 5.25
CA ASP A 58 5.12 -10.74 6.47
C ASP A 58 3.80 -10.80 7.25
N LEU A 59 3.81 -11.46 8.41
CA LEU A 59 2.65 -11.59 9.28
C LEU A 59 2.49 -10.41 10.25
N SER A 60 3.46 -9.50 10.26
CA SER A 60 3.44 -8.33 11.12
C SER A 60 2.55 -7.21 10.59
N SER A 61 2.27 -6.23 11.44
CA SER A 61 1.58 -4.99 11.07
C SER A 61 2.41 -4.12 10.09
N ALA A 62 3.72 -4.37 9.95
CA ALA A 62 4.58 -3.66 9.01
C ALA A 62 4.23 -3.94 7.53
N GLY A 63 3.48 -5.02 7.26
CA GLY A 63 2.93 -5.31 5.93
C GLY A 63 1.56 -4.71 5.66
N HIS A 64 1.04 -3.84 6.55
CA HIS A 64 -0.24 -3.17 6.37
C HIS A 64 -0.28 -2.30 5.11
N GLN A 65 -1.41 -2.31 4.41
CA GLN A 65 -1.65 -1.50 3.22
C GLN A 65 -3.03 -0.82 3.28
N PRO A 66 -3.21 0.35 2.67
CA PRO A 66 -2.26 1.10 1.83
C PRO A 66 -1.00 1.51 2.57
N MET A 67 0.18 1.32 1.95
CA MET A 67 1.47 1.62 2.54
C MET A 67 1.98 2.98 2.06
N LEU A 68 2.35 3.83 3.01
CA LEU A 68 2.87 5.17 2.73
C LEU A 68 4.40 5.14 2.73
N SER A 69 5.01 5.78 1.74
CA SER A 69 6.47 5.96 1.71
C SER A 69 6.96 6.84 2.85
N SER A 70 8.23 6.68 3.26
CA SER A 70 8.82 7.50 4.33
C SER A 70 8.88 8.98 3.95
N CYS A 71 9.09 9.28 2.68
CA CYS A 71 9.05 10.64 2.15
C CYS A 71 7.61 11.17 1.92
N LYS A 72 6.58 10.36 2.17
CA LYS A 72 5.14 10.66 2.00
C LYS A 72 4.73 11.05 0.58
N ARG A 73 5.59 10.79 -0.42
CA ARG A 73 5.30 11.10 -1.83
C ARG A 73 4.50 10.00 -2.52
N PHE A 74 4.57 8.78 -2.03
CA PHE A 74 3.95 7.63 -2.64
C PHE A 74 3.04 6.90 -1.66
N VAL A 75 1.91 6.43 -2.15
CA VAL A 75 1.01 5.51 -1.47
C VAL A 75 0.83 4.29 -2.35
N LEU A 76 1.03 3.11 -1.79
CA LEU A 76 1.00 1.86 -2.52
C LEU A 76 -0.08 0.92 -1.98
N VAL A 77 -0.88 0.39 -2.90
CA VAL A 77 -1.65 -0.84 -2.72
C VAL A 77 -1.15 -1.86 -3.72
N PHE A 78 -0.83 -3.06 -3.26
CA PHE A 78 -0.17 -4.07 -4.07
C PHE A 78 -0.75 -5.45 -3.80
N ASN A 79 -1.08 -6.15 -4.87
CA ASN A 79 -1.46 -7.55 -4.83
C ASN A 79 -0.59 -8.31 -5.83
N GLY A 80 0.52 -8.82 -5.37
CA GLY A 80 1.52 -9.52 -6.16
C GLY A 80 2.64 -10.04 -5.29
N GLU A 81 3.72 -10.49 -5.92
CA GLU A 81 4.92 -10.98 -5.26
C GLU A 81 6.15 -10.57 -6.08
N ILE A 82 7.15 -10.01 -5.40
CA ILE A 82 8.41 -9.60 -6.00
C ILE A 82 9.48 -10.61 -5.60
N TYR A 83 9.75 -11.56 -6.47
CA TYR A 83 10.61 -12.71 -6.19
C TYR A 83 12.05 -12.32 -5.85
N ASN A 84 12.56 -11.24 -6.43
CA ASN A 84 13.92 -10.76 -6.19
C ASN A 84 14.02 -9.63 -5.14
N HIS A 85 12.99 -9.46 -4.30
CA HIS A 85 12.95 -8.32 -3.36
C HIS A 85 14.13 -8.29 -2.39
N LEU A 86 14.68 -9.43 -1.99
CA LEU A 86 15.86 -9.48 -1.13
C LEU A 86 17.13 -8.97 -1.83
N ALA A 87 17.28 -9.26 -3.12
CA ALA A 87 18.38 -8.72 -3.92
C ALA A 87 18.26 -7.20 -4.06
N LEU A 88 17.05 -6.69 -4.30
CA LEU A 88 16.77 -5.26 -4.37
C LEU A 88 17.04 -4.56 -3.03
N ARG A 89 16.66 -5.16 -1.89
CA ARG A 89 17.02 -4.64 -0.56
C ARG A 89 18.52 -4.51 -0.37
N ASN A 90 19.27 -5.52 -0.78
CA ASN A 90 20.72 -5.49 -0.69
C ASN A 90 21.34 -4.37 -1.56
N GLU A 91 20.78 -4.14 -2.74
CA GLU A 91 21.22 -3.06 -3.62
C GLU A 91 20.91 -1.69 -3.03
N ILE A 92 19.70 -1.51 -2.48
CA ILE A 92 19.30 -0.29 -1.77
C ILE A 92 20.22 -0.01 -0.58
N ASN A 93 20.52 -1.02 0.23
CA ASN A 93 21.40 -0.89 1.39
C ASN A 93 22.83 -0.49 1.00
N LYS A 94 23.34 -1.00 -0.12
CA LYS A 94 24.67 -0.65 -0.65
C LYS A 94 24.75 0.75 -1.22
N SER A 95 23.62 1.30 -1.68
CA SER A 95 23.61 2.61 -2.35
C SER A 95 23.84 3.78 -1.41
N ASN A 96 23.80 3.61 -0.11
CA ASN A 96 23.85 4.66 0.93
C ASN A 96 22.85 5.82 0.73
N LYS A 97 21.90 5.67 -0.17
CA LYS A 97 20.85 6.65 -0.44
C LYS A 97 19.67 6.55 0.54
N PHE A 98 19.71 5.55 1.38
CA PHE A 98 18.66 5.24 2.31
C PHE A 98 19.19 5.22 3.74
N SER A 99 18.73 6.19 4.56
CA SER A 99 19.19 6.35 5.95
C SER A 99 18.27 5.70 6.97
N ASN A 100 17.09 5.24 6.56
CA ASN A 100 16.09 4.68 7.45
C ASN A 100 16.16 3.16 7.47
N SER A 101 15.88 2.56 8.63
CA SER A 101 15.76 1.10 8.76
C SER A 101 14.50 0.58 8.08
N TRP A 102 14.52 -0.67 7.66
CA TRP A 102 13.35 -1.40 7.21
C TRP A 102 12.37 -1.60 8.38
N LEU A 103 11.07 -1.40 8.12
CA LEU A 103 10.02 -1.60 9.12
C LEU A 103 9.62 -3.07 9.24
N GLY A 104 9.66 -3.79 8.13
CA GLY A 104 9.28 -5.18 8.05
C GLY A 104 10.08 -5.95 7.00
N SER A 105 9.58 -7.14 6.67
CA SER A 105 10.19 -8.04 5.69
C SER A 105 9.42 -8.13 4.37
N SER A 106 8.35 -7.33 4.18
CA SER A 106 7.50 -7.43 3.01
C SER A 106 8.19 -6.96 1.73
N ASP A 107 7.88 -7.63 0.63
CA ASP A 107 8.27 -7.20 -0.71
C ASP A 107 7.59 -5.89 -1.13
N THR A 108 6.39 -5.61 -0.59
CA THR A 108 5.67 -4.34 -0.77
C THR A 108 6.49 -3.16 -0.28
N GLU A 109 7.10 -3.25 0.91
CA GLU A 109 8.00 -2.21 1.41
C GLU A 109 9.21 -2.02 0.50
N THR A 110 9.75 -3.13 0.00
CA THR A 110 10.88 -3.10 -0.93
C THR A 110 10.50 -2.34 -2.21
N LEU A 111 9.33 -2.64 -2.78
CA LEU A 111 8.82 -1.95 -3.97
C LEU A 111 8.68 -0.45 -3.74
N LEU A 112 8.08 -0.08 -2.62
CA LEU A 112 7.88 1.32 -2.26
C LEU A 112 9.21 2.07 -2.12
N ARG A 113 10.24 1.43 -1.55
CA ARG A 113 11.59 1.98 -1.44
C ARG A 113 12.29 2.13 -2.79
N CYS A 114 12.06 1.20 -3.72
CA CYS A 114 12.56 1.35 -5.08
C CYS A 114 12.04 2.64 -5.73
N PHE A 115 10.75 2.95 -5.56
CA PHE A 115 10.18 4.21 -6.06
C PHE A 115 10.77 5.44 -5.38
N GLU A 116 11.05 5.38 -4.08
CA GLU A 116 11.69 6.52 -3.37
C GLU A 116 13.09 6.83 -3.91
N ILE A 117 13.84 5.83 -4.35
CA ILE A 117 15.26 5.95 -4.69
C ILE A 117 15.48 6.13 -6.19
N TRP A 118 14.73 5.40 -6.99
CA TRP A 118 14.94 5.35 -8.44
C TRP A 118 13.83 6.06 -9.25
N GLY A 119 12.73 6.40 -8.62
CA GLY A 119 11.61 7.14 -9.24
C GLY A 119 10.54 6.24 -9.81
#